data_6f613b4d863dd2d40526f0692d141dee
#
_entry.id   6f613b4d863dd2d40526f0692d141dee
#
_cell.length_a   1.000
_cell.length_b   1.000
_cell.length_c   1.000
_cell.angle_alpha   90.00
_cell.angle_beta   90.00
_cell.angle_gamma   90.00
#
_symmetry.space_group_name_H-M   'P 1'
#
loop_
_entity.id
_entity.type
_entity.pdbx_description
1 polymer ?
#
loop_
_entity_poly.entity_id
_entity_poly.type
_entity_poly.pdbx_seq_one_letter_code
_entity_poly.pdbx_strand_id
1 'polypeptide(L)'
;MADIMQDVLNLNYSPSFDIQGMQEADINLSLSPSVAASATVYGTVTDGTNPLPNATVKLFDSLGVPYRHVMTDVAGAYSFDNVPAGTYSIAAALDGYIMSPSSLLTLSSGSSIEVPLVCRSEAALTLGAIAGTATTIGLAGSAPVAGATVTLRNLAGTAVATTRTAD
;
A
#
# COMPACT_ATOMS: atom_id res chain seq x y z
N MET A 1 9.05 2.45 -19.31
CA MET A 1 8.79 1.02 -19.05
C MET A 1 7.29 0.88 -19.13
N ALA A 2 6.77 0.15 -20.11
CA ALA A 2 5.34 -0.07 -20.17
C ALA A 2 4.94 -0.77 -18.87
N ASP A 3 4.03 -0.16 -18.15
CA ASP A 3 3.38 -0.78 -17.04
C ASP A 3 2.65 -1.99 -17.61
N ILE A 4 3.12 -3.18 -17.29
CA ILE A 4 2.40 -4.39 -17.63
C ILE A 4 1.19 -4.37 -16.73
N MET A 5 0.15 -3.74 -17.25
CA MET A 5 -1.15 -3.73 -16.58
C MET A 5 -1.52 -5.18 -16.31
N GLN A 6 -1.85 -5.43 -15.10
CA GLN A 6 -2.28 -6.68 -14.62
C GLN A 6 -3.33 -7.31 -15.44
N ASP A 7 -2.99 -8.37 -15.87
CA ASP A 7 -3.36 -8.95 -17.06
C ASP A 7 -4.63 -9.71 -16.94
N VAL A 8 -5.56 -9.29 -17.72
CA VAL A 8 -6.73 -10.08 -18.09
C VAL A 8 -6.30 -11.41 -18.74
N LEU A 9 -5.00 -11.54 -19.05
CA LEU A 9 -4.41 -12.70 -19.72
C LEU A 9 -3.21 -13.24 -18.94
N ASN A 10 -3.09 -14.55 -18.84
CA ASN A 10 -1.91 -15.20 -18.30
C ASN A 10 -0.71 -15.03 -19.23
N LEU A 11 0.47 -14.77 -18.66
CA LEU A 11 1.71 -14.79 -19.41
C LEU A 11 1.98 -16.20 -19.97
N ASN A 12 2.31 -16.24 -21.24
CA ASN A 12 2.76 -17.46 -21.91
C ASN A 12 4.14 -17.22 -22.52
N TYR A 13 4.98 -18.24 -22.48
CA TYR A 13 6.34 -18.20 -23.02
C TYR A 13 6.45 -19.13 -24.21
N SER A 14 7.16 -18.70 -25.24
CA SER A 14 7.53 -19.60 -26.31
C SER A 14 8.47 -20.69 -25.78
N PRO A 15 8.40 -21.92 -26.31
CA PRO A 15 9.47 -22.89 -26.09
C PRO A 15 10.80 -22.32 -26.61
N SER A 16 11.90 -22.64 -25.94
CA SER A 16 13.22 -22.28 -26.44
C SER A 16 13.48 -22.99 -27.78
N PHE A 17 14.03 -22.27 -28.73
CA PHE A 17 14.38 -22.77 -30.04
C PHE A 17 15.68 -22.13 -30.50
N ASP A 18 16.45 -22.90 -31.28
CA ASP A 18 17.69 -22.43 -31.89
C ASP A 18 17.46 -22.14 -33.38
N ILE A 19 17.88 -20.94 -33.78
CA ILE A 19 17.87 -20.56 -35.21
C ILE A 19 19.30 -20.71 -35.77
N GLN A 20 19.47 -21.54 -36.76
CA GLN A 20 20.75 -21.74 -37.45
C GLN A 20 20.70 -21.17 -38.86
N GLY A 21 21.60 -20.25 -39.17
CA GLY A 21 21.73 -19.65 -40.50
C GLY A 21 20.53 -18.75 -40.86
N MET A 22 20.01 -18.91 -42.07
CA MET A 22 18.89 -18.13 -42.62
C MET A 22 17.53 -18.85 -42.44
N GLN A 23 17.34 -19.52 -41.32
CA GLN A 23 16.05 -20.17 -41.03
C GLN A 23 15.05 -19.14 -40.52
N GLU A 24 13.82 -19.29 -40.97
CA GLU A 24 12.66 -18.53 -40.49
C GLU A 24 11.90 -19.40 -39.48
N ALA A 25 11.60 -18.88 -38.32
CA ALA A 25 10.83 -19.56 -37.29
C ALA A 25 9.48 -18.84 -37.11
N ASP A 26 8.40 -19.55 -37.35
CA ASP A 26 7.03 -19.06 -37.05
C ASP A 26 6.59 -19.59 -35.69
N ILE A 27 6.36 -18.66 -34.75
CA ILE A 27 6.03 -19.01 -33.37
C ILE A 27 4.68 -18.44 -33.03
N ASN A 28 3.71 -19.32 -32.86
CA ASN A 28 2.37 -18.98 -32.46
C ASN A 28 2.22 -19.13 -30.95
N LEU A 29 1.87 -18.03 -30.27
CA LEU A 29 1.57 -17.98 -28.85
C LEU A 29 0.07 -17.86 -28.62
N SER A 30 -0.49 -18.76 -27.83
CA SER A 30 -1.89 -18.68 -27.39
C SER A 30 -1.92 -18.13 -25.96
N LEU A 31 -2.64 -17.05 -25.75
CA LEU A 31 -2.89 -16.48 -24.43
C LEU A 31 -4.26 -16.98 -23.94
N SER A 32 -4.29 -17.46 -22.72
CA SER A 32 -5.54 -17.82 -22.04
C SER A 32 -5.98 -16.68 -21.13
N PRO A 33 -7.29 -16.41 -21.00
CA PRO A 33 -7.77 -15.44 -20.03
C PRO A 33 -7.28 -15.77 -18.63
N SER A 34 -6.82 -14.76 -17.89
CA SER A 34 -6.44 -14.94 -16.49
C SER A 34 -7.69 -15.18 -15.65
N VAL A 35 -7.77 -16.36 -15.06
CA VAL A 35 -8.89 -16.73 -14.16
C VAL A 35 -8.75 -16.06 -12.78
N ALA A 36 -7.60 -15.46 -12.52
CA ALA A 36 -7.27 -14.93 -11.19
C ALA A 36 -7.81 -13.51 -10.94
N ALA A 37 -8.22 -12.79 -11.97
CA ALA A 37 -8.61 -11.40 -11.82
C ALA A 37 -10.11 -11.28 -11.86
N SER A 38 -10.78 -11.22 -10.71
CA SER A 38 -12.21 -10.94 -10.75
C SER A 38 -12.85 -10.54 -9.43
N ALA A 39 -12.10 -10.20 -8.41
CA ALA A 39 -12.69 -9.62 -7.21
C ALA A 39 -12.74 -8.09 -7.34
N THR A 40 -13.78 -7.49 -6.78
CA THR A 40 -13.92 -6.04 -6.61
C THR A 40 -13.93 -5.71 -5.12
N VAL A 41 -13.13 -4.74 -4.72
CA VAL A 41 -13.16 -4.16 -3.37
C VAL A 41 -13.58 -2.71 -3.48
N TYR A 42 -14.66 -2.35 -2.83
CA TYR A 42 -15.20 -0.99 -2.91
C TYR A 42 -15.68 -0.51 -1.54
N GLY A 43 -15.99 0.75 -1.43
CA GLY A 43 -16.52 1.31 -0.20
C GLY A 43 -16.45 2.82 -0.15
N THR A 44 -16.62 3.36 1.04
CA THR A 44 -16.51 4.79 1.31
C THR A 44 -15.51 5.06 2.43
N VAL A 45 -14.84 6.21 2.33
CA VAL A 45 -14.00 6.76 3.40
C VAL A 45 -14.73 7.95 4.02
N THR A 46 -14.87 7.93 5.34
CA THR A 46 -15.54 8.99 6.09
C THR A 46 -14.71 9.43 7.29
N ASP A 47 -15.07 10.56 7.90
CA ASP A 47 -14.55 10.99 9.23
C ASP A 47 -15.38 10.43 10.41
N GLY A 48 -16.33 9.55 10.09
CA GLY A 48 -17.35 9.02 11.00
C GLY A 48 -18.72 9.67 10.79
N THR A 49 -18.80 10.79 10.08
CA THR A 49 -20.03 11.53 9.77
C THR A 49 -20.09 11.96 8.31
N ASN A 50 -19.00 12.56 7.81
CA ASN A 50 -18.95 13.14 6.48
C ASN A 50 -18.04 12.30 5.57
N PRO A 51 -18.33 12.22 4.26
CA PRO A 51 -17.44 11.60 3.30
C PRO A 51 -16.12 12.39 3.18
N LEU A 52 -15.02 11.68 2.98
CA LEU A 52 -13.70 12.26 2.79
C LEU A 52 -13.26 12.13 1.32
N PRO A 53 -13.39 13.19 0.52
CA PRO A 53 -12.86 13.21 -0.84
C PRO A 53 -11.33 13.32 -0.84
N ASN A 54 -10.71 12.80 -1.91
CA ASN A 54 -9.27 12.80 -2.11
C ASN A 54 -8.47 12.03 -1.03
N ALA A 55 -9.11 11.17 -0.26
CA ALA A 55 -8.40 10.24 0.61
C ALA A 55 -7.73 9.16 -0.25
N THR A 56 -6.49 8.84 0.07
CA THR A 56 -5.75 7.77 -0.60
C THR A 56 -6.10 6.45 0.08
N VAL A 57 -6.76 5.57 -0.65
CA VAL A 57 -7.01 4.18 -0.20
C VAL A 57 -5.93 3.28 -0.78
N LYS A 58 -5.30 2.48 0.08
CA LYS A 58 -4.21 1.58 -0.30
C LYS A 58 -4.58 0.15 0.00
N LEU A 59 -4.34 -0.71 -0.97
CA LEU A 59 -4.44 -2.15 -0.86
C LEU A 59 -3.02 -2.72 -0.76
N PHE A 60 -2.79 -3.59 0.22
CA PHE A 60 -1.51 -4.25 0.45
C PHE A 60 -1.71 -5.76 0.30
N ASP A 61 -0.71 -6.45 -0.19
CA ASP A 61 -0.70 -7.91 -0.26
C ASP A 61 -0.56 -8.57 1.13
N SER A 62 -0.53 -9.90 1.15
CA SER A 62 -0.39 -10.68 2.38
C SER A 62 0.95 -10.49 3.12
N LEU A 63 1.94 -9.91 2.46
CA LEU A 63 3.24 -9.57 3.02
C LEU A 63 3.32 -8.12 3.50
N GLY A 64 2.25 -7.35 3.35
CA GLY A 64 2.22 -5.93 3.67
C GLY A 64 2.89 -5.04 2.62
N VAL A 65 3.17 -5.56 1.43
CA VAL A 65 3.72 -4.77 0.33
C VAL A 65 2.58 -4.02 -0.37
N PRO A 66 2.73 -2.71 -0.64
CA PRO A 66 1.72 -1.94 -1.37
C PRO A 66 1.44 -2.57 -2.74
N TYR A 67 0.18 -2.93 -2.98
CA TYR A 67 -0.26 -3.56 -4.23
C TYR A 67 -0.85 -2.54 -5.20
N ARG A 68 -1.87 -1.78 -4.74
CA ARG A 68 -2.55 -0.73 -5.52
C ARG A 68 -3.03 0.39 -4.61
N HIS A 69 -3.29 1.55 -5.19
CA HIS A 69 -3.97 2.64 -4.50
C HIS A 69 -4.96 3.33 -5.44
N VAL A 70 -5.98 3.93 -4.86
CA VAL A 70 -6.95 4.80 -5.52
C VAL A 70 -7.23 5.99 -4.64
N MET A 71 -7.75 7.07 -5.22
CA MET A 71 -8.25 8.21 -4.46
C MET A 71 -9.77 8.17 -4.41
N THR A 72 -10.33 8.60 -3.29
CA THR A 72 -11.78 8.72 -3.15
C THR A 72 -12.32 9.90 -3.97
N ASP A 73 -13.51 9.72 -4.48
CA ASP A 73 -14.27 10.76 -5.18
C ASP A 73 -14.92 11.78 -4.21
N VAL A 74 -15.75 12.67 -4.74
CA VAL A 74 -16.44 13.71 -3.96
C VAL A 74 -17.41 13.16 -2.92
N ALA A 75 -17.88 11.91 -3.10
CA ALA A 75 -18.72 11.20 -2.16
C ALA A 75 -17.91 10.32 -1.17
N GLY A 76 -16.59 10.41 -1.19
CA GLY A 76 -15.70 9.55 -0.42
C GLY A 76 -15.65 8.11 -0.93
N ALA A 77 -16.22 7.82 -2.10
CA ALA A 77 -16.29 6.47 -2.63
C ALA A 77 -14.98 6.06 -3.33
N TYR A 78 -14.68 4.75 -3.27
CA TYR A 78 -13.52 4.15 -3.93
C TYR A 78 -13.87 2.75 -4.46
N SER A 79 -13.14 2.30 -5.48
CA SER A 79 -13.21 0.95 -6.02
C SER A 79 -11.86 0.45 -6.50
N PHE A 80 -11.56 -0.81 -6.21
CA PHE A 80 -10.49 -1.59 -6.81
C PHE A 80 -11.12 -2.72 -7.61
N ASP A 81 -11.12 -2.62 -8.92
CA ASP A 81 -11.61 -3.65 -9.80
C ASP A 81 -10.48 -4.60 -10.22
N ASN A 82 -10.83 -5.80 -10.61
CA ASN A 82 -9.90 -6.82 -11.10
C ASN A 82 -8.77 -7.11 -10.10
N VAL A 83 -9.11 -7.32 -8.83
CA VAL A 83 -8.15 -7.74 -7.81
C VAL A 83 -8.07 -9.27 -7.82
N PRO A 84 -6.88 -9.87 -7.94
CA PRO A 84 -6.71 -11.32 -7.86
C PRO A 84 -7.26 -11.88 -6.55
N ALA A 85 -7.74 -13.13 -6.58
CA ALA A 85 -8.09 -13.83 -5.36
C ALA A 85 -6.87 -13.95 -4.43
N GLY A 86 -7.06 -13.73 -3.13
CA GLY A 86 -5.97 -13.74 -2.17
C GLY A 86 -6.32 -13.03 -0.88
N THR A 87 -5.32 -12.90 0.00
CA THR A 87 -5.44 -12.16 1.24
C THR A 87 -4.76 -10.81 1.11
N TYR A 88 -5.47 -9.77 1.49
CA TYR A 88 -5.03 -8.38 1.40
C TYR A 88 -5.32 -7.65 2.70
N SER A 89 -4.67 -6.52 2.88
CA SER A 89 -5.09 -5.54 3.87
C SER A 89 -5.33 -4.19 3.19
N ILE A 90 -6.28 -3.42 3.74
CA ILE A 90 -6.69 -2.14 3.17
C ILE A 90 -6.71 -1.07 4.25
N ALA A 91 -6.25 0.12 3.90
CA ALA A 91 -6.28 1.29 4.77
C ALA A 91 -6.47 2.56 3.95
N ALA A 92 -7.05 3.59 4.58
CA ALA A 92 -7.17 4.92 4.00
C ALA A 92 -6.34 5.94 4.76
N ALA A 93 -5.77 6.91 4.04
CA ALA A 93 -5.02 8.01 4.58
C ALA A 93 -5.44 9.34 3.92
N LEU A 94 -5.53 10.39 4.72
CA LEU A 94 -5.78 11.76 4.28
C LEU A 94 -5.02 12.72 5.19
N ASP A 95 -4.45 13.77 4.64
CA ASP A 95 -3.74 14.77 5.43
C ASP A 95 -4.67 15.43 6.46
N GLY A 96 -4.19 15.59 7.70
CA GLY A 96 -4.98 16.10 8.83
C GLY A 96 -5.86 15.05 9.50
N TYR A 97 -5.77 13.79 9.10
CA TYR A 97 -6.53 12.68 9.66
C TYR A 97 -5.62 11.55 10.13
N ILE A 98 -6.01 10.88 11.21
CA ILE A 98 -5.41 9.62 11.60
C ILE A 98 -5.87 8.56 10.58
N MET A 99 -4.91 7.84 10.03
CA MET A 99 -5.18 6.76 9.08
C MET A 99 -6.15 5.75 9.67
N SER A 100 -7.07 5.25 8.83
CA SER A 100 -7.98 4.18 9.26
C SER A 100 -7.20 2.93 9.71
N PRO A 101 -7.72 2.17 10.67
CA PRO A 101 -7.17 0.86 10.95
C PRO A 101 -7.15 -0.01 9.70
N SER A 102 -6.11 -0.79 9.54
CA SER A 102 -6.03 -1.75 8.43
C SER A 102 -7.02 -2.89 8.66
N SER A 103 -7.84 -3.18 7.65
CA SER A 103 -8.77 -4.31 7.64
C SER A 103 -8.21 -5.44 6.79
N LEU A 104 -8.23 -6.66 7.33
CA LEU A 104 -7.83 -7.86 6.60
C LEU A 104 -8.98 -8.35 5.72
N LEU A 105 -8.69 -8.63 4.45
CA LEU A 105 -9.65 -9.08 3.44
C LEU A 105 -9.21 -10.41 2.84
N THR A 106 -10.14 -11.33 2.69
CA THR A 106 -9.92 -12.53 1.89
C THR A 106 -10.83 -12.46 0.67
N LEU A 107 -10.23 -12.35 -0.50
CA LEU A 107 -10.91 -12.22 -1.77
C LEU A 107 -10.97 -13.56 -2.48
N SER A 108 -12.17 -13.95 -2.89
CA SER A 108 -12.40 -15.09 -3.79
C SER A 108 -12.66 -14.59 -5.21
N SER A 109 -12.37 -15.41 -6.20
CA SER A 109 -12.70 -15.08 -7.59
C SER A 109 -14.20 -14.79 -7.74
N GLY A 110 -14.54 -13.68 -8.41
CA GLY A 110 -15.91 -13.21 -8.59
C GLY A 110 -16.54 -12.53 -7.38
N SER A 111 -15.80 -12.39 -6.27
CA SER A 111 -16.36 -11.71 -5.09
C SER A 111 -16.38 -10.19 -5.27
N SER A 112 -17.39 -9.57 -4.67
CA SER A 112 -17.49 -8.12 -4.53
C SER A 112 -17.67 -7.81 -3.05
N ILE A 113 -16.72 -7.10 -2.45
CA ILE A 113 -16.65 -6.86 -1.00
C ILE A 113 -16.69 -5.37 -0.73
N GLU A 114 -17.63 -4.95 0.10
CA GLU A 114 -17.73 -3.59 0.60
C GLU A 114 -16.90 -3.43 1.88
N VAL A 115 -16.04 -2.42 1.92
CA VAL A 115 -15.19 -2.11 3.08
C VAL A 115 -15.28 -0.62 3.40
N PRO A 116 -16.14 -0.21 4.32
CA PRO A 116 -16.16 1.16 4.80
C PRO A 116 -14.92 1.45 5.66
N LEU A 117 -14.29 2.60 5.45
CA LEU A 117 -13.09 3.03 6.17
C LEU A 117 -13.37 4.36 6.88
N VAL A 118 -12.89 4.48 8.11
CA VAL A 118 -13.06 5.69 8.91
C VAL A 118 -11.70 6.27 9.28
N CYS A 119 -11.42 7.48 8.80
CA CYS A 119 -10.28 8.28 9.21
C CYS A 119 -10.77 9.34 10.21
N ARG A 120 -10.12 9.46 11.35
CA ARG A 120 -10.50 10.45 12.37
C ARG A 120 -9.71 11.73 12.19
N SER A 121 -10.38 12.87 12.23
CA SER A 121 -9.66 14.14 12.23
C SER A 121 -8.85 14.28 13.52
N GLU A 122 -7.62 14.74 13.39
CA GLU A 122 -6.72 14.96 14.51
C GLU A 122 -6.03 16.32 14.35
N ALA A 123 -6.43 17.28 15.15
CA ALA A 123 -5.86 18.61 15.10
C ALA A 123 -4.34 18.63 15.41
N ALA A 124 -3.85 17.60 16.11
CA ALA A 124 -2.42 17.44 16.38
C ALA A 124 -1.60 16.99 15.17
N LEU A 125 -2.24 16.43 14.12
CA LEU A 125 -1.56 16.01 12.88
C LEU A 125 -1.20 17.18 11.93
N THR A 126 -1.59 18.41 12.26
CA THR A 126 -0.96 19.60 11.65
C THR A 126 0.50 19.77 12.09
N LEU A 127 0.93 18.98 13.06
CA LEU A 127 2.31 18.87 13.51
C LEU A 127 2.99 17.71 12.77
N GLY A 128 4.16 17.97 12.18
CA GLY A 128 4.93 16.92 11.50
C GLY A 128 5.32 15.79 12.44
N ALA A 129 5.37 14.56 11.95
CA ALA A 129 5.94 13.42 12.67
C ALA A 129 7.40 13.22 12.26
N ILE A 130 8.27 13.01 13.25
CA ILE A 130 9.67 12.64 13.04
C ILE A 130 9.85 11.25 13.63
N ALA A 131 10.28 10.31 12.81
CA ALA A 131 10.59 8.95 13.22
C ALA A 131 12.05 8.64 12.92
N GLY A 132 12.70 7.85 13.78
CA GLY A 132 14.08 7.45 13.60
C GLY A 132 14.49 6.39 14.62
N THR A 133 15.69 5.86 14.43
CA THR A 133 16.31 4.90 15.36
C THR A 133 17.52 5.53 16.01
N ALA A 134 17.61 5.48 17.34
CA ALA A 134 18.81 5.84 18.04
C ALA A 134 19.72 4.62 18.14
N THR A 135 20.97 4.76 17.70
CA THR A 135 21.97 3.69 17.77
C THR A 135 23.22 4.16 18.46
N THR A 136 23.89 3.25 19.17
CA THR A 136 25.26 3.45 19.63
C THR A 136 26.24 2.81 18.66
N ILE A 137 27.41 3.41 18.51
CA ILE A 137 28.51 2.87 17.70
C ILE A 137 29.60 2.41 18.66
N GLY A 138 29.86 1.12 18.69
CA GLY A 138 30.92 0.49 19.48
C GLY A 138 31.91 -0.28 18.60
N LEU A 139 32.95 -0.84 19.20
CA LEU A 139 33.94 -1.66 18.49
C LEU A 139 33.32 -2.92 17.83
N ALA A 140 32.14 -3.35 18.29
CA ALA A 140 31.40 -4.51 17.75
C ALA A 140 30.36 -4.11 16.68
N GLY A 141 30.27 -2.83 16.29
CA GLY A 141 29.29 -2.31 15.32
C GLY A 141 28.23 -1.43 15.95
N SER A 142 27.16 -1.17 15.19
CA SER A 142 26.03 -0.34 15.59
C SER A 142 24.94 -1.20 16.24
N ALA A 143 24.44 -0.76 17.39
CA ALA A 143 23.33 -1.42 18.09
C ALA A 143 22.24 -0.40 18.47
N PRO A 144 20.94 -0.76 18.42
CA PRO A 144 19.88 0.12 18.87
C PRO A 144 19.98 0.40 20.37
N VAL A 145 19.56 1.58 20.78
CA VAL A 145 19.57 2.02 22.18
C VAL A 145 18.14 2.22 22.65
N ALA A 146 17.70 1.39 23.58
CA ALA A 146 16.43 1.51 24.27
C ALA A 146 16.48 2.53 25.40
N GLY A 147 15.37 3.20 25.69
CA GLY A 147 15.24 4.13 26.79
C GLY A 147 16.02 5.45 26.64
N ALA A 148 16.66 5.69 25.49
CA ALA A 148 17.34 6.95 25.23
C ALA A 148 16.34 8.11 25.12
N THR A 149 16.63 9.22 25.74
CA THR A 149 15.81 10.44 25.63
C THR A 149 16.17 11.18 24.35
N VAL A 150 15.17 11.34 23.49
CA VAL A 150 15.29 12.12 22.23
C VAL A 150 14.51 13.42 22.39
N THR A 151 15.17 14.56 22.23
CA THR A 151 14.55 15.88 22.35
C THR A 151 14.63 16.62 21.01
N LEU A 152 13.44 16.97 20.48
CA LEU A 152 13.34 17.85 19.31
C LEU A 152 13.46 19.31 19.76
N ARG A 153 14.28 20.08 19.08
CA ARG A 153 14.45 21.51 19.32
C ARG A 153 14.17 22.31 18.06
N ASN A 154 13.61 23.49 18.21
CA ASN A 154 13.47 24.44 17.12
C ASN A 154 14.83 25.12 16.81
N LEU A 155 14.88 25.97 15.79
CA LEU A 155 16.08 26.69 15.38
C LEU A 155 16.61 27.64 16.47
N ALA A 156 15.75 28.09 17.42
CA ALA A 156 16.15 28.90 18.57
C ALA A 156 16.68 28.04 19.74
N GLY A 157 16.80 26.73 19.57
CA GLY A 157 17.31 25.81 20.58
C GLY A 157 16.29 25.42 21.65
N THR A 158 15.03 25.90 21.56
CA THR A 158 13.97 25.56 22.51
C THR A 158 13.47 24.13 22.27
N ALA A 159 13.35 23.34 23.33
CA ALA A 159 12.75 22.02 23.26
C ALA A 159 11.25 22.11 22.94
N VAL A 160 10.81 21.48 21.85
CA VAL A 160 9.42 21.49 21.38
C VAL A 160 8.73 20.15 21.62
N ALA A 161 9.49 19.06 21.67
CA ALA A 161 8.99 17.73 22.00
C ALA A 161 10.09 16.86 22.59
N THR A 162 9.71 15.89 23.41
CA THR A 162 10.64 14.91 23.98
C THR A 162 9.98 13.54 24.01
N THR A 163 10.71 12.52 23.60
CA THR A 163 10.26 11.13 23.66
C THR A 163 11.41 10.21 24.11
N ARG A 164 11.11 8.94 24.35
CA ARG A 164 12.12 7.91 24.61
C ARG A 164 12.06 6.85 23.53
N THR A 165 13.21 6.30 23.19
CA THR A 165 13.28 5.13 22.32
C THR A 165 12.65 3.92 22.99
N ALA A 166 11.88 3.17 22.21
CA ALA A 166 11.34 1.88 22.61
C ALA A 166 12.42 0.76 22.53
N ASP A 167 12.12 -0.39 23.08
CA ASP A 167 12.92 -1.60 22.96
C ASP A 167 12.83 -2.20 21.56
#